data_5832872311593c352282a4d069cc206d
#
_entry.id   5832872311593c352282a4d069cc206d
#
_cell.length_a   1.000
_cell.length_b   1.000
_cell.length_c   1.000
_cell.angle_alpha   90.00
_cell.angle_beta   90.00
_cell.angle_gamma   90.00
#
_symmetry.space_group_name_H-M   'P 1'
#
loop_
_entity.id
_entity.type
_entity.pdbx_description
1 polymer ?
#
loop_
_entity_poly.entity_id
_entity_poly.type
_entity_poly.pdbx_seq_one_letter_code
_entity_poly.pdbx_strand_id
1 'polypeptide(L)'
;MSKRPRIAIIGGGSSGLTAIKECLDSDFEPICFEECSDIGGLWRFVDVDENENKDPHSSVYRSTIINTCSEKMTFSDYPIPPEWPTYMHNSRVLKYFRTYAEHFNLLSHIKFNASILKASILPDKRWNLQYTIRGEKAKEEIFDYVMVCTGHHRYHRWPKYKGMDVFKGEQMHSHFYRTPNPFQNKRVMVVGVGNSGIDISVELSHFASQVYLSVRRGTLPWIFPRIVNGTPFDHLRNRFHRFVPVSYFNKRAVKLIKQCIGEHPPGLEPDSPIFSSHPTVKSDFFERLVTGTIIVKPNIKELKSENKQVEFVDESILEDIDYIIYATGYNINFPFLDKEIVSGGEEVGEEFDPEYRENLVWLYKMVFPPKFENIAFIGLAQPIGPIFPVAEMQCRYVTSLIKGLIKPLPSLNEMNKSIRERLQGIRGTFYSSARHTIQTNFGAYLDELSRDIGCYPSSFQIIRKYGFQFWKIFYFGVETPIIYRLFGRNSWDGAHDAILLYNKIDPKTGKSLSNRNNKGIIKPWLFLLLGIVLYLNRTYVWGYLEKYNLDSYIRFPVGRD
;
A
#
# COMPACT_ATOMS: atom_id res chain seq x y z
N MET A 1 -11.02 12.38 37.76
CA MET A 1 -10.84 12.26 36.29
C MET A 1 -10.36 10.84 36.01
N SER A 2 -11.03 10.08 35.15
CA SER A 2 -10.53 8.76 34.73
C SER A 2 -9.17 8.95 34.06
N LYS A 3 -8.22 8.06 34.38
CA LYS A 3 -6.88 8.09 33.78
C LYS A 3 -7.02 7.89 32.24
N ARG A 4 -6.36 8.75 31.46
CA ARG A 4 -6.32 8.60 29.98
C ARG A 4 -5.69 7.27 29.61
N PRO A 5 -6.24 6.50 28.66
CA PRO A 5 -5.59 5.30 28.17
C PRO A 5 -4.21 5.61 27.58
N ARG A 6 -3.20 4.84 28.00
CA ARG A 6 -1.83 4.90 27.48
C ARG A 6 -1.68 3.96 26.28
N ILE A 7 -1.29 4.52 25.14
CA ILE A 7 -1.17 3.76 23.89
C ILE A 7 0.31 3.70 23.47
N ALA A 8 0.87 2.49 23.39
CA ALA A 8 2.17 2.30 22.78
C ALA A 8 2.04 2.22 21.27
N ILE A 9 2.86 2.98 20.56
CA ILE A 9 2.94 2.97 19.09
C ILE A 9 4.35 2.52 18.72
N ILE A 10 4.47 1.45 17.93
CA ILE A 10 5.77 0.87 17.54
C ILE A 10 6.06 1.23 16.08
N GLY A 11 6.99 2.16 15.85
CA GLY A 11 7.43 2.67 14.56
C GLY A 11 6.91 4.08 14.26
N GLY A 12 7.79 5.00 13.83
CA GLY A 12 7.56 6.42 13.54
C GLY A 12 7.46 6.73 12.03
N GLY A 13 7.04 5.76 11.21
CA GLY A 13 6.72 5.96 9.80
C GLY A 13 5.34 6.62 9.60
N SER A 14 4.82 6.62 8.36
CA SER A 14 3.49 7.18 8.04
C SER A 14 2.36 6.65 8.93
N SER A 15 2.40 5.35 9.24
CA SER A 15 1.41 4.71 10.11
C SER A 15 1.50 5.18 11.56
N GLY A 16 2.73 5.32 12.08
CA GLY A 16 2.94 5.79 13.45
C GLY A 16 2.57 7.25 13.64
N LEU A 17 2.90 8.11 12.68
CA LEU A 17 2.52 9.53 12.72
C LEU A 17 0.99 9.70 12.77
N THR A 18 0.25 8.97 11.93
CA THR A 18 -1.22 9.01 11.98
C THR A 18 -1.77 8.37 13.25
N ALA A 19 -1.13 7.33 13.79
CA ALA A 19 -1.53 6.73 15.06
C ALA A 19 -1.38 7.71 16.23
N ILE A 20 -0.26 8.45 16.31
CA ILE A 20 -0.07 9.49 17.35
C ILE A 20 -1.19 10.53 17.23
N LYS A 21 -1.40 11.07 16.02
CA LYS A 21 -2.38 12.12 15.75
C LYS A 21 -3.80 11.68 16.12
N GLU A 22 -4.25 10.51 15.68
CA GLU A 22 -5.61 10.04 15.97
C GLU A 22 -5.80 9.63 17.44
N CYS A 23 -4.72 9.24 18.15
CA CYS A 23 -4.74 9.08 19.60
C CYS A 23 -4.93 10.42 20.32
N LEU A 24 -4.21 11.46 19.92
CA LEU A 24 -4.35 12.81 20.48
C LEU A 24 -5.77 13.37 20.25
N ASP A 25 -6.31 13.24 19.05
CA ASP A 25 -7.69 13.62 18.72
C ASP A 25 -8.74 12.86 19.55
N SER A 26 -8.35 11.70 20.05
CA SER A 26 -9.19 10.85 20.89
C SER A 26 -8.97 11.05 22.39
N ASP A 27 -8.15 12.02 22.78
CA ASP A 27 -7.80 12.30 24.18
C ASP A 27 -7.11 11.10 24.88
N PHE A 28 -6.26 10.36 24.15
CA PHE A 28 -5.40 9.31 24.67
C PHE A 28 -3.98 9.83 24.92
N GLU A 29 -3.16 9.05 25.63
CA GLU A 29 -1.74 9.33 25.88
C GLU A 29 -0.86 8.43 24.98
N PRO A 30 -0.50 8.87 23.75
CA PRO A 30 0.35 8.09 22.86
C PRO A 30 1.83 8.24 23.24
N ILE A 31 2.57 7.13 23.20
CA ILE A 31 4.03 7.11 23.24
C ILE A 31 4.51 6.24 22.06
N CYS A 32 5.21 6.88 21.14
CA CYS A 32 5.76 6.22 19.98
C CYS A 32 7.22 5.84 20.20
N PHE A 33 7.59 4.62 19.84
CA PHE A 33 8.96 4.10 19.87
C PHE A 33 9.46 3.96 18.43
N GLU A 34 10.46 4.77 18.06
CA GLU A 34 11.08 4.76 16.75
C GLU A 34 12.54 4.29 16.88
N GLU A 35 12.88 3.23 16.15
CA GLU A 35 14.22 2.63 16.18
C GLU A 35 15.29 3.60 15.63
N CYS A 36 14.91 4.40 14.63
CA CYS A 36 15.79 5.37 14.01
C CYS A 36 15.87 6.69 14.81
N SER A 37 16.85 7.52 14.42
CA SER A 37 17.03 8.88 15.00
C SER A 37 16.06 9.93 14.44
N ASP A 38 15.19 9.57 13.47
CA ASP A 38 14.27 10.49 12.79
C ASP A 38 13.05 9.72 12.28
N ILE A 39 11.98 10.44 12.02
CA ILE A 39 10.74 9.91 11.44
C ILE A 39 10.89 9.53 9.96
N GLY A 40 9.88 8.84 9.43
CA GLY A 40 9.74 8.61 7.99
C GLY A 40 9.76 7.15 7.57
N GLY A 41 10.24 6.24 8.44
CA GLY A 41 10.28 4.80 8.18
C GLY A 41 10.90 4.49 6.82
N LEU A 42 10.16 3.79 5.96
CA LEU A 42 10.61 3.42 4.60
C LEU A 42 11.07 4.60 3.74
N TRP A 43 10.47 5.79 3.90
CA TRP A 43 10.72 6.97 3.05
C TRP A 43 11.92 7.82 3.47
N ARG A 44 12.58 7.45 4.55
CA ARG A 44 13.83 8.08 4.96
C ARG A 44 14.99 7.46 4.19
N PHE A 45 15.50 8.14 3.16
CA PHE A 45 16.72 7.71 2.50
C PHE A 45 17.91 7.75 3.47
N VAL A 46 18.62 6.65 3.58
CA VAL A 46 19.85 6.51 4.38
C VAL A 46 20.93 6.05 3.43
N ASP A 47 21.96 6.86 3.26
CA ASP A 47 23.17 6.44 2.54
C ASP A 47 23.86 5.36 3.40
N VAL A 48 24.21 4.26 2.78
CA VAL A 48 24.97 3.21 3.46
C VAL A 48 26.43 3.63 3.44
N ASP A 49 26.88 4.27 4.49
CA ASP A 49 28.31 4.37 4.74
C ASP A 49 28.78 2.98 5.19
N GLU A 50 29.80 2.43 4.53
CA GLU A 50 30.29 1.06 4.73
C GLU A 50 30.66 0.75 6.21
N ASN A 51 30.76 1.78 7.04
CA ASN A 51 31.24 1.68 8.41
C ASN A 51 30.18 1.76 9.50
N GLU A 52 28.97 2.30 9.28
CA GLU A 52 28.05 2.63 10.38
C GLU A 52 26.70 1.91 10.37
N ASN A 53 26.19 1.45 9.23
CA ASN A 53 24.82 0.91 9.18
C ASN A 53 24.66 -0.25 8.19
N LYS A 54 25.09 -1.44 8.59
CA LYS A 54 25.07 -2.64 7.73
C LYS A 54 23.66 -3.12 7.37
N ASP A 55 22.63 -2.73 8.10
CA ASP A 55 21.25 -3.14 7.87
C ASP A 55 20.25 -1.99 8.17
N PRO A 56 20.19 -0.96 7.31
CA PRO A 56 19.28 0.17 7.49
C PRO A 56 17.81 -0.26 7.38
N HIS A 57 16.94 0.32 8.20
CA HIS A 57 15.50 0.03 8.15
C HIS A 57 14.89 0.35 6.78
N SER A 58 15.30 1.44 6.16
CA SER A 58 14.77 1.92 4.88
C SER A 58 15.37 1.20 3.69
N SER A 59 14.53 0.87 2.72
CA SER A 59 14.92 0.27 1.45
C SER A 59 14.78 1.21 0.24
N VAL A 60 14.47 2.50 0.46
CA VAL A 60 14.42 3.46 -0.64
C VAL A 60 15.84 3.78 -1.11
N TYR A 61 16.02 3.89 -2.41
CA TYR A 61 17.25 4.33 -3.06
C TYR A 61 17.11 5.78 -3.53
N ARG A 62 18.22 6.42 -3.86
CA ARG A 62 18.32 7.87 -4.11
C ARG A 62 17.31 8.36 -5.15
N SER A 63 17.09 7.63 -6.22
CA SER A 63 16.20 8.00 -7.33
C SER A 63 14.73 7.59 -7.12
N THR A 64 14.36 7.01 -5.97
CA THR A 64 13.00 6.49 -5.75
C THR A 64 11.94 7.58 -5.89
N ILE A 65 11.00 7.37 -6.82
CA ILE A 65 9.80 8.18 -7.03
C ILE A 65 8.60 7.33 -6.65
N ILE A 66 7.67 7.90 -5.89
CA ILE A 66 6.45 7.20 -5.50
C ILE A 66 5.59 6.84 -6.71
N ASN A 67 4.88 5.71 -6.64
CA ASN A 67 4.09 5.17 -7.76
C ASN A 67 2.62 5.61 -7.75
N THR A 68 2.21 6.40 -6.78
CA THR A 68 0.84 6.90 -6.63
C THR A 68 0.81 8.41 -6.63
N CYS A 69 -0.21 9.00 -7.24
CA CYS A 69 -0.37 10.45 -7.33
C CYS A 69 -0.65 11.09 -5.96
N SER A 70 -0.19 12.34 -5.79
CA SER A 70 -0.28 13.13 -4.56
C SER A 70 -1.72 13.24 -4.05
N GLU A 71 -2.69 13.42 -4.94
CA GLU A 71 -4.09 13.62 -4.60
C GLU A 71 -4.74 12.39 -3.94
N LYS A 72 -4.24 11.19 -4.27
CA LYS A 72 -4.72 9.94 -3.66
C LYS A 72 -3.98 9.54 -2.41
N MET A 73 -2.69 9.92 -2.30
CA MET A 73 -1.87 9.48 -1.18
C MET A 73 -1.84 10.44 0.01
N THR A 74 -2.45 11.60 -0.10
CA THR A 74 -2.55 12.59 0.96
C THR A 74 -3.21 12.03 2.22
N PHE A 75 -2.88 12.56 3.39
CA PHE A 75 -3.71 12.38 4.59
C PHE A 75 -5.02 13.14 4.43
N SER A 76 -6.08 12.65 5.06
CA SER A 76 -7.43 13.13 4.79
C SER A 76 -7.73 14.54 5.31
N ASP A 77 -6.95 15.02 6.27
CA ASP A 77 -7.07 16.35 6.90
C ASP A 77 -5.80 17.22 6.77
N TYR A 78 -4.82 16.72 5.98
CA TYR A 78 -3.60 17.47 5.69
C TYR A 78 -3.22 17.28 4.21
N PRO A 79 -3.85 18.02 3.29
CA PRO A 79 -3.62 17.88 1.85
C PRO A 79 -2.17 18.17 1.46
N ILE A 80 -1.64 17.37 0.52
CA ILE A 80 -0.39 17.71 -0.17
C ILE A 80 -0.64 18.96 -1.00
N PRO A 81 0.22 19.98 -0.92
CA PRO A 81 0.04 21.22 -1.68
C PRO A 81 -0.11 20.95 -3.18
N PRO A 82 -1.13 21.53 -3.85
CA PRO A 82 -1.40 21.27 -5.28
C PRO A 82 -0.26 21.65 -6.24
N GLU A 83 0.64 22.53 -5.81
CA GLU A 83 1.83 22.95 -6.57
C GLU A 83 2.98 21.94 -6.46
N TRP A 84 2.87 20.92 -5.60
CA TRP A 84 3.89 19.89 -5.52
C TRP A 84 3.75 18.89 -6.69
N PRO A 85 4.86 18.19 -7.07
CA PRO A 85 4.80 17.18 -8.12
C PRO A 85 3.76 16.09 -7.83
N THR A 86 3.01 15.71 -8.85
CA THR A 86 2.00 14.63 -8.75
C THR A 86 2.60 13.30 -8.29
N TYR A 87 3.80 12.97 -8.80
CA TYR A 87 4.59 11.82 -8.35
C TYR A 87 5.85 12.33 -7.67
N MET A 88 5.92 12.19 -6.37
CA MET A 88 6.96 12.79 -5.56
C MET A 88 8.19 11.90 -5.42
N HIS A 89 9.35 12.54 -5.44
CA HIS A 89 10.61 11.95 -5.02
C HIS A 89 10.58 11.64 -3.50
N ASN A 90 11.33 10.62 -3.05
CA ASN A 90 11.35 10.18 -1.65
C ASN A 90 11.62 11.34 -0.66
N SER A 91 12.53 12.25 -0.98
CA SER A 91 12.84 13.43 -0.15
C SER A 91 11.63 14.37 0.03
N ARG A 92 10.76 14.48 -0.97
CA ARG A 92 9.54 15.27 -0.90
C ARG A 92 8.46 14.56 -0.06
N VAL A 93 8.39 13.23 -0.14
CA VAL A 93 7.52 12.41 0.72
C VAL A 93 7.95 12.57 2.18
N LEU A 94 9.24 12.48 2.46
CA LEU A 94 9.76 12.71 3.82
C LEU A 94 9.48 14.13 4.32
N LYS A 95 9.63 15.15 3.44
CA LYS A 95 9.25 16.53 3.77
C LYS A 95 7.77 16.63 4.14
N TYR A 96 6.89 15.97 3.41
CA TYR A 96 5.46 15.93 3.73
C TYR A 96 5.19 15.35 5.12
N PHE A 97 5.87 14.27 5.51
CA PHE A 97 5.74 13.71 6.86
C PHE A 97 6.25 14.66 7.95
N ARG A 98 7.35 15.36 7.70
CA ARG A 98 7.89 16.34 8.65
C ARG A 98 6.92 17.50 8.86
N THR A 99 6.41 18.09 7.78
CA THR A 99 5.43 19.18 7.90
C THR A 99 4.12 18.72 8.55
N TYR A 100 3.68 17.48 8.32
CA TYR A 100 2.55 16.87 9.04
C TYR A 100 2.83 16.72 10.53
N ALA A 101 3.99 16.18 10.89
CA ALA A 101 4.38 15.97 12.28
C ALA A 101 4.55 17.29 13.04
N GLU A 102 5.08 18.31 12.40
CA GLU A 102 5.21 19.67 12.95
C GLU A 102 3.83 20.32 13.13
N HIS A 103 2.97 20.26 12.11
CA HIS A 103 1.64 20.87 12.13
C HIS A 103 0.76 20.35 13.31
N PHE A 104 0.85 19.06 13.59
CA PHE A 104 0.08 18.42 14.66
C PHE A 104 0.88 18.21 15.95
N ASN A 105 2.09 18.78 16.08
CA ASN A 105 2.97 18.67 17.25
C ASN A 105 3.26 17.22 17.70
N LEU A 106 3.49 16.32 16.74
CA LEU A 106 3.62 14.88 17.01
C LEU A 106 4.98 14.47 17.56
N LEU A 107 6.04 15.24 17.28
CA LEU A 107 7.43 14.87 17.58
C LEU A 107 7.71 14.70 19.08
N SER A 108 7.02 15.46 19.94
CA SER A 108 7.14 15.37 21.41
C SER A 108 6.65 14.03 21.98
N HIS A 109 5.89 13.27 21.21
CA HIS A 109 5.35 11.96 21.59
C HIS A 109 6.22 10.79 21.10
N ILE A 110 7.39 11.06 20.51
CA ILE A 110 8.26 10.04 19.92
C ILE A 110 9.54 9.88 20.74
N LYS A 111 9.82 8.65 21.17
CA LYS A 111 11.12 8.23 21.70
C LYS A 111 11.95 7.70 20.52
N PHE A 112 12.90 8.52 20.08
CA PHE A 112 13.83 8.13 19.00
C PHE A 112 14.94 7.21 19.51
N ASN A 113 15.54 6.46 18.58
CA ASN A 113 16.58 5.45 18.84
C ASN A 113 16.11 4.39 19.88
N ALA A 114 14.82 4.11 19.88
CA ALA A 114 14.15 3.24 20.83
C ALA A 114 13.73 1.94 20.15
N SER A 115 14.47 0.86 20.40
CA SER A 115 14.19 -0.46 19.84
C SER A 115 13.37 -1.30 20.81
N ILE A 116 12.23 -1.82 20.39
CA ILE A 116 11.41 -2.73 21.17
C ILE A 116 12.05 -4.13 21.14
N LEU A 117 12.35 -4.65 22.32
CA LEU A 117 12.92 -5.99 22.50
C LEU A 117 11.82 -7.04 22.62
N LYS A 118 10.78 -6.73 23.42
CA LYS A 118 9.66 -7.63 23.66
C LYS A 118 8.39 -6.84 24.03
N ALA A 119 7.26 -7.30 23.54
CA ALA A 119 5.94 -6.85 23.98
C ALA A 119 5.16 -8.08 24.47
N SER A 120 4.77 -8.07 25.74
CA SER A 120 4.11 -9.19 26.43
C SER A 120 2.79 -8.73 27.04
N ILE A 121 1.77 -9.58 26.96
CA ILE A 121 0.50 -9.35 27.62
C ILE A 121 0.58 -9.73 29.10
N LEU A 122 0.08 -8.88 29.97
CA LEU A 122 0.00 -9.11 31.41
C LEU A 122 -1.33 -9.81 31.79
N PRO A 123 -1.43 -10.42 32.99
CA PRO A 123 -2.66 -11.08 33.44
C PRO A 123 -3.89 -10.14 33.48
N ASP A 124 -3.69 -8.85 33.68
CA ASP A 124 -4.73 -7.82 33.64
C ASP A 124 -5.05 -7.30 32.22
N LYS A 125 -4.57 -8.01 31.20
CA LYS A 125 -4.70 -7.69 29.76
C LYS A 125 -3.98 -6.44 29.29
N ARG A 126 -3.20 -5.75 30.13
CA ARG A 126 -2.31 -4.66 29.69
C ARG A 126 -1.06 -5.24 29.04
N TRP A 127 -0.29 -4.37 28.38
CA TRP A 127 0.95 -4.73 27.68
C TRP A 127 2.15 -4.21 28.44
N ASN A 128 3.14 -5.08 28.70
CA ASN A 128 4.47 -4.69 29.14
C ASN A 128 5.42 -4.65 27.93
N LEU A 129 5.95 -3.48 27.63
CA LEU A 129 6.95 -3.28 26.57
C LEU A 129 8.34 -3.17 27.20
N GLN A 130 9.23 -4.07 26.78
CA GLN A 130 10.66 -3.97 27.05
C GLN A 130 11.34 -3.31 25.85
N TYR A 131 12.11 -2.26 26.09
CA TYR A 131 12.80 -1.51 25.04
C TYR A 131 14.15 -1.00 25.49
N THR A 132 15.03 -0.69 24.53
CA THR A 132 16.29 0.01 24.76
C THR A 132 16.28 1.34 24.05
N ILE A 133 17.05 2.32 24.58
CA ILE A 133 17.34 3.58 23.89
C ILE A 133 18.84 3.57 23.59
N ARG A 134 19.23 3.71 22.30
CA ARG A 134 20.63 3.68 21.84
C ARG A 134 21.43 2.43 22.28
N GLY A 135 20.75 1.30 22.49
CA GLY A 135 21.38 0.08 22.99
C GLY A 135 21.75 0.08 24.48
N GLU A 136 21.28 1.06 25.25
CA GLU A 136 21.46 1.11 26.70
C GLU A 136 20.69 -0.01 27.41
N LYS A 137 20.77 -0.03 28.76
CA LYS A 137 20.03 -0.99 29.60
C LYS A 137 18.53 -0.99 29.26
N ALA A 138 17.97 -2.18 29.15
CA ALA A 138 16.54 -2.36 28.89
C ALA A 138 15.68 -1.66 29.95
N LYS A 139 14.63 -1.01 29.48
CA LYS A 139 13.58 -0.34 30.26
C LYS A 139 12.26 -1.05 30.02
N GLU A 140 11.34 -0.93 30.95
CA GLU A 140 9.99 -1.49 30.83
C GLU A 140 8.94 -0.41 31.10
N GLU A 141 7.88 -0.44 30.31
CA GLU A 141 6.70 0.41 30.51
C GLU A 141 5.42 -0.34 30.21
N ILE A 142 4.36 -0.02 30.96
CA ILE A 142 3.03 -0.65 30.84
C ILE A 142 2.08 0.27 30.08
N PHE A 143 1.33 -0.35 29.14
CA PHE A 143 0.36 0.33 28.27
C PHE A 143 -0.97 -0.41 28.29
N ASP A 144 -2.05 0.34 28.07
CA ASP A 144 -3.40 -0.21 27.97
C ASP A 144 -3.63 -0.86 26.59
N TYR A 145 -3.05 -0.27 25.53
CA TYR A 145 -3.14 -0.73 24.13
C TYR A 145 -1.81 -0.59 23.40
N VAL A 146 -1.65 -1.41 22.35
CA VAL A 146 -0.49 -1.38 21.44
C VAL A 146 -0.94 -1.19 19.99
N MET A 147 -0.34 -0.27 19.27
CA MET A 147 -0.47 -0.11 17.83
C MET A 147 0.86 -0.46 17.15
N VAL A 148 0.90 -1.54 16.38
CA VAL A 148 2.08 -2.01 15.64
C VAL A 148 2.11 -1.32 14.29
N CYS A 149 3.06 -0.38 14.12
CA CYS A 149 3.21 0.49 12.94
C CYS A 149 4.53 0.26 12.21
N THR A 150 5.11 -0.95 12.30
CA THR A 150 6.46 -1.28 11.84
C THR A 150 6.58 -1.49 10.33
N GLY A 151 5.45 -1.50 9.60
CA GLY A 151 5.44 -1.82 8.17
C GLY A 151 5.76 -3.28 7.87
N HIS A 152 6.04 -3.59 6.59
CA HIS A 152 6.29 -4.95 6.13
C HIS A 152 7.46 -5.05 5.11
N HIS A 153 8.33 -4.05 5.04
CA HIS A 153 9.50 -4.02 4.15
C HIS A 153 10.82 -3.96 4.93
N ARG A 154 10.88 -4.60 6.12
CA ARG A 154 12.08 -4.65 6.97
C ARG A 154 12.89 -5.93 6.73
N TYR A 155 12.23 -7.09 6.72
CA TYR A 155 12.88 -8.39 6.66
C TYR A 155 12.95 -8.88 5.23
N HIS A 156 14.10 -8.67 4.57
CA HIS A 156 14.32 -9.03 3.17
C HIS A 156 14.32 -10.55 2.95
N ARG A 157 13.72 -10.99 1.84
CA ARG A 157 13.56 -12.40 1.48
C ARG A 157 14.64 -12.81 0.48
N TRP A 158 15.58 -13.61 0.92
CA TRP A 158 16.58 -14.21 0.06
C TRP A 158 16.02 -15.41 -0.69
N PRO A 159 16.29 -15.57 -2.00
CA PRO A 159 15.96 -16.79 -2.72
C PRO A 159 16.93 -17.91 -2.32
N LYS A 160 16.60 -19.13 -2.71
CA LYS A 160 17.47 -20.29 -2.54
C LYS A 160 17.83 -20.85 -3.90
N TYR A 161 18.97 -20.45 -4.43
CA TYR A 161 19.54 -21.03 -5.66
C TYR A 161 20.74 -21.89 -5.30
N LYS A 162 20.93 -22.99 -6.04
CA LYS A 162 22.13 -23.81 -5.91
C LYS A 162 23.35 -22.99 -6.28
N GLY A 163 24.44 -23.07 -5.51
CA GLY A 163 25.71 -22.42 -5.76
C GLY A 163 25.79 -20.94 -5.36
N MET A 164 24.81 -20.38 -4.61
CA MET A 164 24.89 -19.01 -4.10
C MET A 164 26.11 -18.78 -3.19
N ASP A 165 26.49 -19.80 -2.44
CA ASP A 165 27.62 -19.78 -1.49
C ASP A 165 29.00 -19.83 -2.15
N VAL A 166 29.07 -20.34 -3.39
CA VAL A 166 30.34 -20.47 -4.13
C VAL A 166 30.48 -19.47 -5.28
N PHE A 167 29.45 -18.70 -5.58
CA PHE A 167 29.47 -17.71 -6.64
C PHE A 167 30.46 -16.58 -6.33
N LYS A 168 31.34 -16.25 -7.28
CA LYS A 168 32.41 -15.26 -7.09
C LYS A 168 32.05 -13.81 -7.44
N GLY A 169 30.88 -13.56 -8.03
CA GLY A 169 30.34 -12.22 -8.20
C GLY A 169 29.71 -11.71 -6.89
N GLU A 170 29.57 -10.41 -6.78
CA GLU A 170 28.92 -9.78 -5.62
C GLU A 170 27.40 -10.08 -5.64
N GLN A 171 26.85 -10.31 -4.45
CA GLN A 171 25.42 -10.60 -4.28
C GLN A 171 24.81 -9.68 -3.25
N MET A 172 23.70 -9.06 -3.57
CA MET A 172 22.97 -8.21 -2.63
C MET A 172 21.46 -8.31 -2.81
N HIS A 173 20.72 -8.03 -1.74
CA HIS A 173 19.28 -7.82 -1.86
C HIS A 173 19.00 -6.39 -2.28
N SER A 174 17.91 -6.13 -3.05
CA SER A 174 17.49 -4.79 -3.46
C SER A 174 17.24 -3.84 -2.29
N HIS A 175 17.06 -4.36 -1.08
CA HIS A 175 16.98 -3.60 0.16
C HIS A 175 18.22 -2.73 0.40
N PHE A 176 19.39 -3.19 -0.02
CA PHE A 176 20.68 -2.50 0.18
C PHE A 176 21.09 -1.63 -1.02
N TYR A 177 20.35 -1.69 -2.13
CA TYR A 177 20.60 -0.82 -3.27
C TYR A 177 20.34 0.65 -2.90
N ARG A 178 21.28 1.54 -3.22
CA ARG A 178 21.18 2.99 -2.90
C ARG A 178 21.38 3.89 -4.09
N THR A 179 22.40 3.62 -4.91
CA THR A 179 22.78 4.42 -6.08
C THR A 179 23.32 3.50 -7.18
N PRO A 180 23.34 3.92 -8.45
CA PRO A 180 23.88 3.13 -9.54
C PRO A 180 25.42 3.14 -9.62
N ASN A 181 26.10 4.02 -8.89
CA ASN A 181 27.55 4.26 -9.04
C ASN A 181 28.41 2.98 -8.90
N PRO A 182 28.20 2.06 -7.94
CA PRO A 182 29.00 0.84 -7.80
C PRO A 182 28.91 -0.09 -9.02
N PHE A 183 27.89 0.07 -9.85
CA PHE A 183 27.60 -0.82 -10.97
C PHE A 183 28.04 -0.27 -12.33
N GLN A 184 28.76 0.85 -12.34
CA GLN A 184 29.25 1.46 -13.58
C GLN A 184 30.15 0.50 -14.35
N ASN A 185 29.86 0.30 -15.64
CA ASN A 185 30.57 -0.62 -16.54
C ASN A 185 30.58 -2.10 -16.10
N LYS A 186 29.68 -2.50 -15.19
CA LYS A 186 29.54 -3.89 -14.71
C LYS A 186 28.46 -4.65 -15.47
N ARG A 187 28.56 -5.97 -15.51
CA ARG A 187 27.51 -6.88 -15.96
C ARG A 187 26.66 -7.23 -14.75
N VAL A 188 25.42 -6.76 -14.75
CA VAL A 188 24.54 -6.86 -13.56
C VAL A 188 23.32 -7.71 -13.88
N MET A 189 23.01 -8.65 -13.00
CA MET A 189 21.76 -9.40 -13.03
C MET A 189 20.82 -8.90 -11.95
N VAL A 190 19.59 -8.58 -12.31
CA VAL A 190 18.50 -8.27 -11.38
C VAL A 190 17.53 -9.44 -11.37
N VAL A 191 17.17 -9.95 -10.19
CA VAL A 191 16.27 -11.10 -10.03
C VAL A 191 14.94 -10.63 -9.48
N GLY A 192 13.88 -10.76 -10.29
CA GLY A 192 12.51 -10.38 -9.91
C GLY A 192 11.99 -9.16 -10.66
N VAL A 193 10.69 -9.18 -10.94
CA VAL A 193 9.99 -8.23 -11.84
C VAL A 193 8.92 -7.40 -11.12
N GLY A 194 9.07 -7.21 -9.81
CA GLY A 194 8.28 -6.23 -9.05
C GLY A 194 8.75 -4.79 -9.29
N ASN A 195 8.10 -3.82 -8.63
CA ASN A 195 8.46 -2.41 -8.78
C ASN A 195 9.97 -2.14 -8.59
N SER A 196 10.59 -2.70 -7.52
CA SER A 196 12.02 -2.51 -7.26
C SER A 196 12.89 -3.14 -8.36
N GLY A 197 12.57 -4.38 -8.79
CA GLY A 197 13.38 -5.07 -9.82
C GLY A 197 13.36 -4.34 -11.15
N ILE A 198 12.19 -3.94 -11.63
CA ILE A 198 12.06 -3.19 -12.88
C ILE A 198 12.69 -1.80 -12.77
N ASP A 199 12.46 -1.09 -11.67
CA ASP A 199 12.95 0.28 -11.49
C ASP A 199 14.50 0.32 -11.40
N ILE A 200 15.10 -0.60 -10.61
CA ILE A 200 16.56 -0.77 -10.52
C ILE A 200 17.15 -1.20 -11.87
N SER A 201 16.51 -2.12 -12.59
CA SER A 201 16.99 -2.55 -13.91
C SER A 201 17.03 -1.38 -14.90
N VAL A 202 16.00 -0.54 -14.92
CA VAL A 202 15.96 0.64 -15.79
C VAL A 202 17.02 1.67 -15.37
N GLU A 203 17.17 1.94 -14.08
CA GLU A 203 18.23 2.85 -13.61
C GLU A 203 19.61 2.35 -14.01
N LEU A 204 19.91 1.08 -13.73
CA LEU A 204 21.20 0.47 -14.04
C LEU A 204 21.49 0.37 -15.54
N SER A 205 20.47 0.31 -16.40
CA SER A 205 20.65 0.30 -17.86
C SER A 205 21.33 1.55 -18.42
N HIS A 206 21.45 2.61 -17.63
CA HIS A 206 22.19 3.84 -18.00
C HIS A 206 23.65 3.84 -17.52
N PHE A 207 24.05 2.91 -16.67
CA PHE A 207 25.37 2.92 -16.01
C PHE A 207 26.16 1.63 -16.20
N ALA A 208 25.47 0.50 -16.13
CA ALA A 208 26.05 -0.83 -16.31
C ALA A 208 26.46 -1.07 -17.77
N SER A 209 27.43 -1.93 -18.02
CA SER A 209 27.77 -2.38 -19.38
C SER A 209 26.67 -3.23 -19.99
N GLN A 210 25.97 -4.03 -19.17
CA GLN A 210 24.78 -4.79 -19.54
C GLN A 210 23.95 -5.14 -18.32
N VAL A 211 22.63 -5.02 -18.44
CA VAL A 211 21.67 -5.47 -17.42
C VAL A 211 20.93 -6.70 -17.91
N TYR A 212 20.89 -7.74 -17.08
CA TYR A 212 20.08 -8.94 -17.28
C TYR A 212 18.96 -8.96 -16.24
N LEU A 213 17.73 -9.26 -16.66
CA LEU A 213 16.56 -9.35 -15.76
C LEU A 213 16.05 -10.78 -15.74
N SER A 214 16.23 -11.48 -14.61
CA SER A 214 15.74 -12.85 -14.45
C SER A 214 14.28 -12.87 -13.99
N VAL A 215 13.46 -13.63 -14.71
CA VAL A 215 12.00 -13.71 -14.56
C VAL A 215 11.58 -15.12 -14.18
N ARG A 216 11.16 -15.33 -12.93
CA ARG A 216 10.84 -16.66 -12.37
C ARG A 216 9.81 -17.45 -13.20
N ARG A 217 8.79 -16.80 -13.75
CA ARG A 217 7.70 -17.43 -14.52
C ARG A 217 7.91 -17.43 -16.03
N GLY A 218 9.03 -16.88 -16.51
CA GLY A 218 9.31 -16.75 -17.95
C GLY A 218 8.56 -15.61 -18.63
N THR A 219 7.58 -14.99 -17.97
CA THR A 219 6.74 -13.90 -18.50
C THR A 219 6.88 -12.62 -17.69
N LEU A 220 6.68 -11.46 -18.31
CA LEU A 220 6.68 -10.17 -17.63
C LEU A 220 5.32 -9.88 -16.98
N PRO A 221 5.27 -9.10 -15.87
CA PRO A 221 4.01 -8.61 -15.34
C PRO A 221 3.43 -7.53 -16.27
N TRP A 222 2.17 -7.15 -16.03
CA TRP A 222 1.61 -5.94 -16.62
C TRP A 222 2.39 -4.72 -16.13
N ILE A 223 3.00 -3.98 -17.07
CA ILE A 223 3.69 -2.72 -16.82
C ILE A 223 2.73 -1.57 -16.99
N PHE A 224 2.72 -0.66 -16.03
CA PHE A 224 1.79 0.48 -16.01
C PHE A 224 2.53 1.78 -16.28
N PRO A 225 1.99 2.65 -17.15
CA PRO A 225 2.53 4.01 -17.30
C PRO A 225 2.12 4.88 -16.12
N ARG A 226 2.93 5.86 -15.75
CA ARG A 226 2.52 6.92 -14.80
C ARG A 226 1.52 7.88 -15.41
N ILE A 227 1.68 8.20 -16.70
CA ILE A 227 0.89 9.22 -17.41
C ILE A 227 0.22 8.58 -18.63
N VAL A 228 -1.06 8.89 -18.82
CA VAL A 228 -1.86 8.51 -19.98
C VAL A 228 -2.50 9.78 -20.56
N ASN A 229 -2.17 10.12 -21.80
CA ASN A 229 -2.69 11.33 -22.47
C ASN A 229 -2.55 12.60 -21.62
N GLY A 230 -1.41 12.75 -20.93
CA GLY A 230 -1.12 13.90 -20.07
C GLY A 230 -1.87 13.92 -18.73
N THR A 231 -2.52 12.83 -18.36
CA THR A 231 -3.23 12.66 -17.09
C THR A 231 -2.58 11.53 -16.29
N PRO A 232 -2.40 11.66 -14.97
CA PRO A 232 -1.94 10.56 -14.13
C PRO A 232 -2.80 9.31 -14.31
N PHE A 233 -2.17 8.14 -14.45
CA PHE A 233 -2.90 6.87 -14.61
C PHE A 233 -3.89 6.64 -13.47
N ASP A 234 -3.52 6.99 -12.25
CA ASP A 234 -4.35 6.84 -11.06
C ASP A 234 -5.68 7.61 -11.15
N HIS A 235 -5.71 8.75 -11.86
CA HIS A 235 -6.93 9.54 -12.04
C HIS A 235 -7.97 8.85 -12.94
N LEU A 236 -7.53 7.88 -13.77
CA LEU A 236 -8.45 7.12 -14.63
C LEU A 236 -9.38 6.20 -13.82
N ARG A 237 -9.00 5.88 -12.57
CA ARG A 237 -9.83 5.12 -11.65
C ARG A 237 -10.46 6.05 -10.63
N ASN A 238 -11.77 6.25 -10.71
CA ASN A 238 -12.58 7.03 -9.79
C ASN A 238 -13.68 6.16 -9.15
N ARG A 239 -14.50 6.75 -8.28
CA ARG A 239 -15.55 6.02 -7.55
C ARG A 239 -16.61 5.40 -8.46
N PHE A 240 -16.91 6.03 -9.60
CA PHE A 240 -17.87 5.49 -10.56
C PHE A 240 -17.46 4.12 -11.11
N HIS A 241 -16.17 3.85 -11.26
CA HIS A 241 -15.66 2.57 -11.75
C HIS A 241 -16.02 1.38 -10.86
N ARG A 242 -16.46 1.59 -9.61
CA ARG A 242 -16.95 0.53 -8.73
C ARG A 242 -18.28 -0.07 -9.19
N PHE A 243 -19.03 0.67 -10.02
CA PHE A 243 -20.29 0.23 -10.61
C PHE A 243 -20.12 -0.37 -12.01
N VAL A 244 -18.90 -0.34 -12.53
CA VAL A 244 -18.57 -0.88 -13.87
C VAL A 244 -18.09 -2.32 -13.72
N PRO A 245 -18.56 -3.27 -14.56
CA PRO A 245 -18.05 -4.63 -14.53
C PRO A 245 -16.53 -4.69 -14.66
N VAL A 246 -15.87 -5.46 -13.78
CA VAL A 246 -14.41 -5.57 -13.71
C VAL A 246 -13.81 -5.99 -15.07
N SER A 247 -14.49 -6.87 -15.81
CA SER A 247 -14.06 -7.33 -17.13
C SER A 247 -13.98 -6.19 -18.15
N TYR A 248 -14.96 -5.27 -18.15
CA TYR A 248 -14.94 -4.10 -19.02
C TYR A 248 -13.83 -3.12 -18.65
N PHE A 249 -13.67 -2.86 -17.34
CA PHE A 249 -12.60 -2.01 -16.84
C PHE A 249 -11.21 -2.56 -17.21
N ASN A 250 -11.01 -3.86 -17.03
CA ASN A 250 -9.75 -4.54 -17.35
C ASN A 250 -9.42 -4.45 -18.85
N LYS A 251 -10.41 -4.71 -19.72
CA LYS A 251 -10.22 -4.59 -21.19
C LYS A 251 -9.83 -3.16 -21.58
N ARG A 252 -10.46 -2.15 -21.00
CA ARG A 252 -10.14 -0.74 -21.24
C ARG A 252 -8.75 -0.38 -20.74
N ALA A 253 -8.36 -0.84 -19.54
CA ALA A 253 -7.04 -0.61 -18.97
C ALA A 253 -5.94 -1.22 -19.84
N VAL A 254 -6.11 -2.48 -20.28
CA VAL A 254 -5.18 -3.14 -21.20
C VAL A 254 -5.01 -2.34 -22.50
N LYS A 255 -6.13 -1.90 -23.11
CA LYS A 255 -6.06 -1.08 -24.34
C LYS A 255 -5.28 0.21 -24.13
N LEU A 256 -5.52 0.91 -23.02
CA LEU A 256 -4.82 2.17 -22.69
C LEU A 256 -3.33 1.94 -22.43
N ILE A 257 -2.97 0.88 -21.71
CA ILE A 257 -1.57 0.52 -21.44
C ILE A 257 -0.85 0.26 -22.77
N LYS A 258 -1.41 -0.59 -23.63
CA LYS A 258 -0.81 -0.89 -24.95
C LYS A 258 -0.65 0.36 -25.83
N GLN A 259 -1.58 1.29 -25.77
CA GLN A 259 -1.49 2.57 -26.48
C GLN A 259 -0.39 3.50 -25.95
N CYS A 260 -0.06 3.42 -24.66
CA CYS A 260 0.89 4.33 -24.02
C CYS A 260 2.33 3.83 -24.02
N ILE A 261 2.53 2.53 -23.79
CA ILE A 261 3.87 1.94 -23.64
C ILE A 261 4.16 0.82 -24.65
N GLY A 262 3.24 0.52 -25.56
CA GLY A 262 3.37 -0.55 -26.54
C GLY A 262 2.90 -1.92 -26.04
N GLU A 263 3.10 -2.93 -26.86
CA GLU A 263 2.84 -4.34 -26.55
C GLU A 263 4.06 -4.98 -25.90
N HIS A 264 3.81 -6.01 -25.11
CA HIS A 264 4.89 -6.82 -24.56
C HIS A 264 5.66 -7.49 -25.72
N PRO A 265 6.99 -7.65 -25.59
CA PRO A 265 7.75 -8.42 -26.58
C PRO A 265 7.21 -9.85 -26.73
N PRO A 266 7.24 -10.43 -27.94
CA PRO A 266 6.79 -11.80 -28.18
C PRO A 266 7.46 -12.80 -27.24
N GLY A 267 6.66 -13.68 -26.61
CA GLY A 267 7.12 -14.67 -25.65
C GLY A 267 7.33 -14.14 -24.22
N LEU A 268 7.12 -12.85 -23.99
CA LEU A 268 7.21 -12.22 -22.66
C LEU A 268 5.87 -11.62 -22.20
N GLU A 269 4.78 -11.93 -22.89
CA GLU A 269 3.44 -11.45 -22.53
C GLU A 269 3.02 -11.94 -21.14
N PRO A 270 2.26 -11.13 -20.38
CA PRO A 270 1.73 -11.56 -19.10
C PRO A 270 0.87 -12.80 -19.22
N ASP A 271 1.14 -13.81 -18.42
CA ASP A 271 0.41 -15.09 -18.34
C ASP A 271 -0.86 -15.00 -17.49
N SER A 272 -1.13 -13.84 -16.92
CA SER A 272 -2.19 -13.63 -15.92
C SER A 272 -2.99 -12.36 -16.21
N PRO A 273 -4.27 -12.31 -15.78
CA PRO A 273 -5.10 -11.13 -15.95
C PRO A 273 -4.48 -9.86 -15.36
N ILE A 274 -4.80 -8.71 -15.96
CA ILE A 274 -4.42 -7.41 -15.40
C ILE A 274 -4.98 -7.28 -13.97
N PHE A 275 -4.18 -6.74 -13.04
CA PHE A 275 -4.48 -6.62 -11.60
C PHE A 275 -4.55 -7.95 -10.82
N SER A 276 -4.16 -9.09 -11.40
CA SER A 276 -3.95 -10.33 -10.64
C SER A 276 -2.61 -10.37 -9.88
N SER A 277 -1.83 -9.34 -10.02
CA SER A 277 -0.64 -9.02 -9.23
C SER A 277 -0.61 -7.53 -8.88
N HIS A 278 0.24 -7.16 -7.94
CA HIS A 278 0.45 -5.74 -7.63
C HIS A 278 1.02 -5.01 -8.86
N PRO A 279 0.44 -3.86 -9.28
CA PRO A 279 0.88 -3.14 -10.47
C PRO A 279 2.37 -2.76 -10.43
N THR A 280 3.09 -3.01 -11.51
CA THR A 280 4.47 -2.54 -11.71
C THR A 280 4.46 -1.29 -12.57
N VAL A 281 4.92 -0.17 -12.03
CA VAL A 281 4.79 1.15 -12.66
C VAL A 281 6.13 1.63 -13.17
N LYS A 282 6.33 1.58 -14.51
CA LYS A 282 7.57 2.07 -15.15
C LYS A 282 7.33 2.33 -16.64
N SER A 283 7.26 3.58 -17.04
CA SER A 283 6.86 3.97 -18.40
C SER A 283 7.90 3.66 -19.47
N ASP A 284 9.19 3.72 -19.13
CA ASP A 284 10.35 3.61 -20.04
C ASP A 284 10.98 2.19 -20.08
N PHE A 285 10.37 1.22 -19.45
CA PHE A 285 10.93 -0.13 -19.35
C PHE A 285 11.02 -0.82 -20.71
N PHE A 286 9.96 -0.76 -21.54
CA PHE A 286 9.96 -1.42 -22.84
C PHE A 286 10.96 -0.83 -23.81
N GLU A 287 11.24 0.47 -23.72
CA GLU A 287 12.30 1.12 -24.49
C GLU A 287 13.67 0.45 -24.20
N ARG A 288 13.93 0.10 -22.93
CA ARG A 288 15.19 -0.57 -22.53
C ARG A 288 15.29 -2.00 -23.07
N LEU A 289 14.16 -2.69 -23.23
CA LEU A 289 14.12 -4.03 -23.85
C LEU A 289 14.40 -3.93 -25.34
N VAL A 290 13.76 -3.01 -26.05
CA VAL A 290 13.89 -2.84 -27.51
C VAL A 290 15.32 -2.38 -27.89
N THR A 291 15.93 -1.53 -27.06
CA THR A 291 17.33 -1.10 -27.28
C THR A 291 18.37 -2.13 -26.84
N GLY A 292 17.96 -3.25 -26.24
CA GLY A 292 18.86 -4.31 -25.78
C GLY A 292 19.67 -3.95 -24.54
N THR A 293 19.44 -2.79 -23.92
CA THR A 293 20.13 -2.39 -22.69
C THR A 293 19.68 -3.19 -21.46
N ILE A 294 18.48 -3.79 -21.54
CA ILE A 294 18.01 -4.83 -20.61
C ILE A 294 17.69 -6.08 -21.42
N ILE A 295 18.28 -7.22 -21.02
CA ILE A 295 18.01 -8.53 -21.61
C ILE A 295 17.26 -9.38 -20.59
N VAL A 296 16.07 -9.86 -20.96
CA VAL A 296 15.27 -10.75 -20.11
C VAL A 296 15.83 -12.17 -20.19
N LYS A 297 15.95 -12.82 -19.04
CA LYS A 297 16.38 -14.21 -18.87
C LYS A 297 15.35 -14.98 -18.05
N PRO A 298 15.21 -16.29 -18.25
CA PRO A 298 14.32 -17.12 -17.44
C PRO A 298 14.83 -17.25 -15.99
N ASN A 299 14.21 -18.13 -15.20
CA ASN A 299 14.62 -18.35 -13.83
C ASN A 299 16.03 -18.94 -13.73
N ILE A 300 16.77 -18.54 -12.71
CA ILE A 300 18.08 -19.10 -12.39
C ILE A 300 17.91 -20.56 -11.94
N LYS A 301 18.70 -21.46 -12.49
CA LYS A 301 18.82 -22.86 -12.08
C LYS A 301 19.97 -23.05 -11.07
N GLU A 302 21.16 -22.53 -11.40
CA GLU A 302 22.38 -22.68 -10.60
C GLU A 302 23.34 -21.50 -10.83
N LEU A 303 24.07 -21.15 -9.78
CA LEU A 303 25.19 -20.22 -9.81
C LEU A 303 26.49 -21.02 -9.70
N LYS A 304 27.49 -20.70 -10.53
CA LYS A 304 28.77 -21.42 -10.54
C LYS A 304 29.93 -20.47 -10.24
N SER A 305 30.93 -20.98 -9.56
CA SER A 305 32.15 -20.21 -9.19
C SER A 305 33.05 -19.93 -10.41
N GLU A 306 33.05 -20.82 -11.40
CA GLU A 306 33.81 -20.67 -12.61
C GLU A 306 33.27 -19.54 -13.47
N ASN A 307 34.14 -18.62 -13.89
CA ASN A 307 33.80 -17.47 -14.73
C ASN A 307 32.55 -16.68 -14.28
N LYS A 308 32.20 -16.70 -12.99
CA LYS A 308 30.99 -16.05 -12.45
C LYS A 308 29.74 -16.40 -13.28
N GLN A 309 29.55 -17.70 -13.56
CA GLN A 309 28.48 -18.19 -14.45
C GLN A 309 27.15 -18.26 -13.75
N VAL A 310 26.09 -17.95 -14.51
CA VAL A 310 24.69 -18.15 -14.14
C VAL A 310 24.05 -19.06 -15.17
N GLU A 311 23.61 -20.24 -14.74
CA GLU A 311 22.86 -21.21 -15.55
C GLU A 311 21.36 -21.01 -15.30
N PHE A 312 20.57 -21.00 -16.37
CA PHE A 312 19.12 -20.84 -16.33
C PHE A 312 18.37 -22.15 -16.53
N VAL A 313 17.05 -22.14 -16.26
CA VAL A 313 16.19 -23.34 -16.41
C VAL A 313 16.03 -23.80 -17.87
N ASP A 314 16.33 -22.96 -18.86
CA ASP A 314 16.39 -23.27 -20.29
C ASP A 314 17.77 -23.74 -20.76
N GLU A 315 18.67 -24.06 -19.80
CA GLU A 315 20.05 -24.50 -20.02
C GLU A 315 20.98 -23.43 -20.64
N SER A 316 20.49 -22.23 -20.90
CA SER A 316 21.36 -21.12 -21.32
C SER A 316 22.28 -20.70 -20.16
N ILE A 317 23.51 -20.24 -20.50
CA ILE A 317 24.52 -19.82 -19.55
C ILE A 317 24.93 -18.38 -19.85
N LEU A 318 25.09 -17.59 -18.82
CA LEU A 318 25.76 -16.29 -18.87
C LEU A 318 27.05 -16.35 -18.03
N GLU A 319 28.10 -15.73 -18.54
CA GLU A 319 29.39 -15.63 -17.89
C GLU A 319 29.70 -14.20 -17.48
N ASP A 320 30.68 -14.03 -16.61
CA ASP A 320 31.22 -12.75 -16.18
C ASP A 320 30.17 -11.83 -15.54
N ILE A 321 29.26 -12.40 -14.76
CA ILE A 321 28.28 -11.62 -14.01
C ILE A 321 28.95 -11.04 -12.77
N ASP A 322 29.14 -9.72 -12.74
CA ASP A 322 29.81 -9.03 -11.64
C ASP A 322 28.92 -8.91 -10.40
N TYR A 323 27.63 -8.61 -10.60
CA TYR A 323 26.66 -8.39 -9.54
C TYR A 323 25.36 -9.13 -9.77
N ILE A 324 24.78 -9.66 -8.69
CA ILE A 324 23.39 -10.14 -8.67
C ILE A 324 22.61 -9.36 -7.61
N ILE A 325 21.53 -8.69 -8.03
CA ILE A 325 20.63 -7.94 -7.14
C ILE A 325 19.31 -8.70 -7.03
N TYR A 326 19.01 -9.19 -5.83
CA TYR A 326 17.79 -9.94 -5.54
C TYR A 326 16.65 -9.00 -5.17
N ALA A 327 15.73 -8.72 -6.09
CA ALA A 327 14.49 -7.97 -5.87
C ALA A 327 13.32 -8.92 -5.55
N THR A 328 13.54 -9.81 -4.58
CA THR A 328 12.69 -10.97 -4.28
C THR A 328 11.67 -10.72 -3.17
N GLY A 329 11.60 -9.47 -2.67
CA GLY A 329 10.60 -9.02 -1.73
C GLY A 329 10.97 -9.24 -0.26
N TYR A 330 9.95 -9.27 0.61
CA TYR A 330 10.13 -9.21 2.06
C TYR A 330 9.27 -10.25 2.76
N ASN A 331 9.70 -10.62 3.96
CA ASN A 331 8.93 -11.43 4.89
C ASN A 331 8.26 -10.54 5.93
N ILE A 332 7.02 -10.88 6.28
CA ILE A 332 6.29 -10.23 7.37
C ILE A 332 6.72 -10.89 8.68
N ASN A 333 7.32 -10.14 9.58
CA ASN A 333 7.80 -10.66 10.87
C ASN A 333 7.73 -9.59 11.96
N PHE A 334 7.44 -10.03 13.18
CA PHE A 334 7.34 -9.22 14.39
C PHE A 334 8.12 -9.91 15.52
N PRO A 335 9.48 -9.86 15.53
CA PRO A 335 10.30 -10.65 16.45
C PRO A 335 10.11 -10.28 17.93
N PHE A 336 9.53 -9.13 18.21
CA PHE A 336 9.20 -8.65 19.56
C PHE A 336 7.83 -9.13 20.07
N LEU A 337 7.06 -9.85 19.24
CA LEU A 337 5.75 -10.42 19.58
C LEU A 337 5.80 -11.94 19.55
N ASP A 338 4.99 -12.58 20.39
CA ASP A 338 4.74 -14.01 20.27
C ASP A 338 4.03 -14.32 18.93
N LYS A 339 4.53 -15.33 18.20
CA LYS A 339 4.04 -15.66 16.85
C LYS A 339 2.55 -15.96 16.81
N GLU A 340 1.99 -16.48 17.88
CA GLU A 340 0.56 -16.83 17.99
C GLU A 340 -0.37 -15.63 17.82
N ILE A 341 0.11 -14.41 18.07
CA ILE A 341 -0.69 -13.19 17.96
C ILE A 341 -1.16 -12.97 16.53
N VAL A 342 -0.33 -13.29 15.54
CA VAL A 342 -0.60 -13.01 14.12
C VAL A 342 -0.76 -14.24 13.24
N SER A 343 -0.37 -15.43 13.71
CA SER A 343 -0.27 -16.62 12.87
C SER A 343 -1.64 -17.28 12.56
N GLY A 344 -2.67 -16.96 13.35
CA GLY A 344 -3.96 -17.65 13.27
C GLY A 344 -3.95 -19.09 13.86
N GLY A 345 -2.77 -19.68 14.07
CA GLY A 345 -2.64 -21.01 14.66
C GLY A 345 -3.47 -22.07 13.93
N GLU A 346 -4.32 -22.81 14.67
CA GLU A 346 -5.21 -23.87 14.15
C GLU A 346 -6.29 -23.36 13.17
N GLU A 347 -6.56 -22.06 13.15
CA GLU A 347 -7.52 -21.46 12.23
C GLU A 347 -7.04 -21.43 10.77
N VAL A 348 -5.74 -21.57 10.54
CA VAL A 348 -5.13 -21.63 9.21
C VAL A 348 -5.18 -23.07 8.71
N GLY A 349 -6.22 -23.39 7.94
CA GLY A 349 -6.43 -24.70 7.36
C GLY A 349 -5.47 -25.08 6.24
N GLU A 350 -5.56 -26.32 5.77
CA GLU A 350 -4.73 -26.86 4.67
C GLU A 350 -5.05 -26.24 3.30
N GLU A 351 -6.13 -25.49 3.20
CA GLU A 351 -6.52 -24.76 1.99
C GLU A 351 -5.52 -23.69 1.54
N PHE A 352 -4.61 -23.27 2.43
CA PHE A 352 -3.52 -22.34 2.10
C PHE A 352 -2.24 -23.09 1.81
N ASP A 353 -1.66 -22.88 0.62
CA ASP A 353 -0.40 -23.50 0.24
C ASP A 353 0.80 -23.02 1.12
N PRO A 354 1.88 -23.82 1.23
CA PRO A 354 3.01 -23.50 2.10
C PRO A 354 3.66 -22.14 1.78
N GLU A 355 3.82 -21.76 0.51
CA GLU A 355 4.42 -20.49 0.12
C GLU A 355 3.53 -19.31 0.58
N TYR A 356 2.21 -19.45 0.47
CA TYR A 356 1.27 -18.43 0.93
C TYR A 356 1.29 -18.26 2.45
N ARG A 357 1.42 -19.37 3.20
CA ARG A 357 1.47 -19.38 4.67
C ARG A 357 2.69 -18.65 5.24
N GLU A 358 3.81 -18.57 4.51
CA GLU A 358 5.03 -17.91 5.00
C GLU A 358 4.81 -16.46 5.44
N ASN A 359 3.95 -15.72 4.76
CA ASN A 359 3.63 -14.31 5.04
C ASN A 359 2.15 -14.09 5.42
N LEU A 360 1.44 -15.17 5.77
CA LEU A 360 0.05 -15.06 6.18
C LEU A 360 -0.05 -14.38 7.56
N VAL A 361 -0.92 -13.37 7.65
CA VAL A 361 -1.30 -12.73 8.91
C VAL A 361 -2.80 -12.86 9.11
N TRP A 362 -3.21 -13.29 10.31
CA TRP A 362 -4.60 -13.58 10.65
C TRP A 362 -5.23 -12.41 11.39
N LEU A 363 -5.69 -11.40 10.64
CA LEU A 363 -6.15 -10.13 11.18
C LEU A 363 -7.57 -9.78 10.70
N TYR A 364 -8.49 -9.62 11.63
CA TYR A 364 -9.82 -9.10 11.33
C TYR A 364 -9.72 -7.67 10.80
N LYS A 365 -10.35 -7.42 9.66
CA LYS A 365 -10.23 -6.16 8.92
C LYS A 365 -8.78 -5.71 8.67
N MET A 366 -7.82 -6.65 8.62
CA MET A 366 -6.38 -6.38 8.50
C MET A 366 -5.84 -5.47 9.62
N VAL A 367 -6.48 -5.48 10.79
CA VAL A 367 -6.16 -4.63 11.95
C VAL A 367 -6.03 -5.46 13.21
N PHE A 368 -7.03 -6.27 13.57
CA PHE A 368 -7.11 -6.91 14.88
C PHE A 368 -6.85 -8.42 14.82
N PRO A 369 -5.91 -8.94 15.62
CA PRO A 369 -5.83 -10.39 15.85
C PRO A 369 -7.03 -10.82 16.70
N PRO A 370 -7.79 -11.86 16.31
CA PRO A 370 -9.09 -12.16 16.93
C PRO A 370 -9.08 -12.48 18.43
N LYS A 371 -7.96 -13.02 18.93
CA LYS A 371 -7.81 -13.41 20.35
C LYS A 371 -7.33 -12.27 21.25
N PHE A 372 -6.93 -11.11 20.68
CA PHE A 372 -6.26 -10.01 21.40
C PHE A 372 -6.91 -8.67 21.02
N GLU A 373 -7.80 -8.17 21.86
CA GLU A 373 -8.60 -6.97 21.57
C GLU A 373 -7.83 -5.65 21.73
N ASN A 374 -6.72 -5.65 22.46
CA ASN A 374 -5.96 -4.46 22.84
C ASN A 374 -4.60 -4.32 22.14
N ILE A 375 -4.47 -4.98 20.99
CA ILE A 375 -3.39 -4.76 20.02
C ILE A 375 -3.97 -4.58 18.63
N ALA A 376 -3.41 -3.64 17.86
CA ALA A 376 -3.82 -3.37 16.50
C ALA A 376 -2.61 -3.23 15.58
N PHE A 377 -2.72 -3.74 14.35
CA PHE A 377 -1.68 -3.62 13.31
C PHE A 377 -2.10 -2.53 12.32
N ILE A 378 -1.27 -1.52 12.16
CA ILE A 378 -1.56 -0.36 11.33
C ILE A 378 -0.63 -0.32 10.12
N GLY A 379 -1.23 -0.16 8.94
CA GLY A 379 -0.47 -0.13 7.69
C GLY A 379 0.03 -1.51 7.22
N LEU A 380 -0.43 -2.58 7.84
CA LEU A 380 -0.16 -3.95 7.40
C LEU A 380 -1.18 -4.37 6.33
N ALA A 381 -1.17 -3.63 5.25
CA ALA A 381 -2.02 -3.83 4.09
C ALA A 381 -1.27 -3.38 2.83
N GLN A 382 -1.50 -4.06 1.71
CA GLN A 382 -0.94 -3.68 0.41
C GLN A 382 -2.08 -3.31 -0.56
N PRO A 383 -2.56 -2.06 -0.51
CA PRO A 383 -3.65 -1.63 -1.37
C PRO A 383 -3.18 -1.48 -2.83
N ILE A 384 -4.05 -1.77 -3.80
CA ILE A 384 -3.89 -1.22 -5.14
C ILE A 384 -4.24 0.26 -5.07
N GLY A 385 -3.27 1.06 -4.65
CA GLY A 385 -3.38 2.47 -4.29
C GLY A 385 -2.43 2.84 -3.15
N PRO A 386 -2.57 4.03 -2.53
CA PRO A 386 -1.67 4.49 -1.49
C PRO A 386 -1.94 3.87 -0.12
N ILE A 387 -0.88 3.65 0.66
CA ILE A 387 -0.98 3.10 2.02
C ILE A 387 -1.27 4.18 3.09
N PHE A 388 -0.85 5.44 2.89
CA PHE A 388 -0.94 6.47 3.94
C PHE A 388 -2.38 6.70 4.42
N PRO A 389 -3.37 6.97 3.53
CA PRO A 389 -4.75 7.13 4.00
C PRO A 389 -5.40 5.83 4.48
N VAL A 390 -4.87 4.66 4.09
CA VAL A 390 -5.31 3.38 4.65
C VAL A 390 -4.90 3.27 6.11
N ALA A 391 -3.63 3.55 6.42
CA ALA A 391 -3.13 3.57 7.78
C ALA A 391 -3.87 4.58 8.66
N GLU A 392 -4.10 5.80 8.15
CA GLU A 392 -4.90 6.82 8.82
C GLU A 392 -6.31 6.33 9.16
N MET A 393 -7.01 5.73 8.18
CA MET A 393 -8.36 5.22 8.40
C MET A 393 -8.40 4.05 9.40
N GLN A 394 -7.38 3.19 9.40
CA GLN A 394 -7.20 2.15 10.42
C GLN A 394 -7.02 2.78 11.81
N CYS A 395 -6.20 3.82 11.95
CA CYS A 395 -6.03 4.54 13.22
C CYS A 395 -7.34 5.15 13.71
N ARG A 396 -8.11 5.80 12.82
CA ARG A 396 -9.45 6.33 13.15
C ARG A 396 -10.42 5.25 13.61
N TYR A 397 -10.35 4.07 12.98
CA TYR A 397 -11.18 2.93 13.36
C TYR A 397 -10.79 2.40 14.75
N VAL A 398 -9.50 2.18 15.00
CA VAL A 398 -8.98 1.69 16.28
C VAL A 398 -9.30 2.66 17.42
N THR A 399 -9.01 3.95 17.27
CA THR A 399 -9.28 4.95 18.30
C THR A 399 -10.78 5.14 18.56
N SER A 400 -11.62 4.99 17.53
CA SER A 400 -13.08 5.03 17.70
C SER A 400 -13.59 3.80 18.46
N LEU A 401 -13.00 2.63 18.25
CA LEU A 401 -13.32 1.40 18.98
C LEU A 401 -12.92 1.53 20.45
N ILE A 402 -11.68 1.92 20.74
CA ILE A 402 -11.16 2.09 22.10
C ILE A 402 -12.02 3.10 22.90
N LYS A 403 -12.49 4.15 22.23
CA LYS A 403 -13.34 5.19 22.84
C LYS A 403 -14.82 4.74 23.00
N GLY A 404 -15.19 3.57 22.51
CA GLY A 404 -16.57 3.06 22.55
C GLY A 404 -17.55 3.83 21.67
N LEU A 405 -17.09 4.47 20.60
CA LEU A 405 -17.90 5.28 19.70
C LEU A 405 -18.49 4.50 18.52
N ILE A 406 -18.00 3.29 18.32
CA ILE A 406 -18.48 2.34 17.30
C ILE A 406 -18.83 1.01 17.98
N LYS A 407 -19.49 0.13 17.22
CA LYS A 407 -19.83 -1.21 17.73
C LYS A 407 -18.58 -1.95 18.21
N PRO A 408 -18.66 -2.72 19.30
CA PRO A 408 -17.56 -3.59 19.73
C PRO A 408 -17.16 -4.57 18.62
N LEU A 409 -15.97 -5.15 18.75
CA LEU A 409 -15.54 -6.22 17.85
C LEU A 409 -16.55 -7.37 17.87
N PRO A 410 -16.80 -8.04 16.73
CA PRO A 410 -17.63 -9.22 16.67
C PRO A 410 -17.07 -10.38 17.50
N SER A 411 -17.84 -11.44 17.66
CA SER A 411 -17.37 -12.66 18.30
C SER A 411 -16.15 -13.25 17.58
N LEU A 412 -15.34 -14.04 18.29
CA LEU A 412 -14.18 -14.72 17.73
C LEU A 412 -14.52 -15.52 16.45
N ASN A 413 -15.64 -16.23 16.46
CA ASN A 413 -16.09 -17.02 15.31
C ASN A 413 -16.44 -16.14 14.09
N GLU A 414 -17.11 -15.02 14.31
CA GLU A 414 -17.45 -14.07 13.24
C GLU A 414 -16.20 -13.40 12.67
N MET A 415 -15.25 -13.02 13.52
CA MET A 415 -13.97 -12.46 13.07
C MET A 415 -13.19 -13.47 12.22
N ASN A 416 -13.06 -14.73 12.68
CA ASN A 416 -12.38 -15.80 11.94
C ASN A 416 -13.06 -16.07 10.59
N LYS A 417 -14.39 -16.11 10.56
CA LYS A 417 -15.16 -16.26 9.32
C LYS A 417 -14.87 -15.12 8.33
N SER A 418 -14.90 -13.88 8.81
CA SER A 418 -14.61 -12.70 7.99
C SER A 418 -13.18 -12.70 7.44
N ILE A 419 -12.20 -13.16 8.23
CA ILE A 419 -10.80 -13.30 7.77
C ILE A 419 -10.71 -14.32 6.65
N ARG A 420 -11.32 -15.53 6.81
CA ARG A 420 -11.33 -16.56 5.77
C ARG A 420 -11.96 -16.06 4.47
N GLU A 421 -13.12 -15.42 4.55
CA GLU A 421 -13.80 -14.84 3.38
C GLU A 421 -12.93 -13.80 2.67
N ARG A 422 -12.24 -12.92 3.41
CA ARG A 422 -11.32 -11.94 2.84
C ARG A 422 -10.11 -12.60 2.16
N LEU A 423 -9.49 -13.58 2.80
CA LEU A 423 -8.34 -14.30 2.24
C LEU A 423 -8.74 -15.12 0.99
N GLN A 424 -9.92 -15.73 0.98
CA GLN A 424 -10.47 -16.41 -0.20
C GLN A 424 -10.71 -15.40 -1.35
N GLY A 425 -11.23 -14.21 -1.05
CA GLY A 425 -11.41 -13.14 -2.03
C GLY A 425 -10.08 -12.65 -2.63
N ILE A 426 -9.03 -12.54 -1.81
CA ILE A 426 -7.68 -12.21 -2.28
C ILE A 426 -7.15 -13.30 -3.21
N ARG A 427 -7.24 -14.59 -2.82
CA ARG A 427 -6.81 -15.72 -3.66
C ARG A 427 -7.62 -15.88 -4.96
N GLY A 428 -8.89 -15.50 -4.95
CA GLY A 428 -9.72 -15.46 -6.18
C GLY A 428 -9.34 -14.34 -7.15
N THR A 429 -8.62 -13.33 -6.68
CA THR A 429 -8.22 -12.17 -7.49
C THR A 429 -6.75 -12.20 -7.88
N PHE A 430 -5.87 -12.53 -6.92
CA PHE A 430 -4.41 -12.55 -7.09
C PHE A 430 -3.91 -14.00 -7.19
N TYR A 431 -2.85 -14.23 -7.96
CA TYR A 431 -2.22 -15.55 -7.96
C TYR A 431 -1.58 -15.86 -6.59
N SER A 432 -1.59 -17.15 -6.21
CA SER A 432 -1.06 -17.59 -4.92
C SER A 432 0.44 -17.31 -4.81
N SER A 433 0.83 -16.58 -3.78
CA SER A 433 2.21 -16.24 -3.48
C SER A 433 2.32 -15.62 -2.09
N ALA A 434 3.41 -15.84 -1.39
CA ALA A 434 3.75 -15.15 -0.13
C ALA A 434 3.71 -13.62 -0.23
N ARG A 435 3.73 -13.07 -1.44
CA ARG A 435 3.64 -11.63 -1.72
C ARG A 435 2.21 -11.09 -1.65
N HIS A 436 1.19 -11.93 -1.82
CA HIS A 436 -0.20 -11.48 -2.01
C HIS A 436 -1.10 -11.80 -0.81
N THR A 437 -0.55 -11.87 0.41
CA THR A 437 -1.31 -12.22 1.62
C THR A 437 -2.06 -11.04 2.24
N ILE A 438 -1.59 -9.81 2.01
CA ILE A 438 -2.13 -8.57 2.59
C ILE A 438 -2.68 -7.60 1.53
N GLN A 439 -3.09 -8.11 0.38
CA GLN A 439 -3.65 -7.30 -0.71
C GLN A 439 -5.04 -6.77 -0.36
N THR A 440 -5.34 -5.55 -0.81
CA THR A 440 -6.68 -4.97 -0.66
C THR A 440 -7.03 -3.99 -1.78
N ASN A 441 -8.33 -3.76 -1.99
CA ASN A 441 -8.81 -2.71 -2.88
C ASN A 441 -8.88 -1.40 -2.10
N PHE A 442 -8.06 -0.43 -2.47
CA PHE A 442 -7.94 0.85 -1.79
C PHE A 442 -9.27 1.49 -1.42
N GLY A 443 -10.09 1.79 -2.42
CA GLY A 443 -11.30 2.54 -2.18
C GLY A 443 -12.41 1.75 -1.48
N ALA A 444 -12.55 0.44 -1.78
CA ALA A 444 -13.54 -0.41 -1.12
C ALA A 444 -13.21 -0.60 0.37
N TYR A 445 -11.92 -0.75 0.69
CA TYR A 445 -11.48 -0.92 2.06
C TYR A 445 -11.65 0.37 2.90
N LEU A 446 -11.34 1.54 2.34
CA LEU A 446 -11.63 2.81 3.00
C LEU A 446 -13.14 3.02 3.22
N ASP A 447 -13.98 2.67 2.24
CA ASP A 447 -15.43 2.74 2.39
C ASP A 447 -15.95 1.81 3.48
N GLU A 448 -15.40 0.58 3.59
CA GLU A 448 -15.74 -0.38 4.64
C GLU A 448 -15.49 0.23 6.03
N LEU A 449 -14.27 0.67 6.31
CA LEU A 449 -13.93 1.26 7.61
C LEU A 449 -14.68 2.56 7.89
N SER A 450 -14.87 3.40 6.86
CA SER A 450 -15.56 4.68 7.01
C SER A 450 -17.05 4.53 7.36
N ARG A 451 -17.71 3.45 6.91
CA ARG A 451 -19.08 3.13 7.34
C ARG A 451 -19.15 2.76 8.81
N ASP A 452 -18.20 1.94 9.29
CA ASP A 452 -18.15 1.57 10.70
C ASP A 452 -17.90 2.77 11.61
N ILE A 453 -17.06 3.71 11.18
CA ILE A 453 -16.75 4.95 11.90
C ILE A 453 -17.89 5.99 11.81
N GLY A 454 -18.80 5.83 10.83
CA GLY A 454 -19.88 6.80 10.58
C GLY A 454 -19.44 8.06 9.82
N CYS A 455 -18.31 7.99 9.07
CA CYS A 455 -17.82 9.11 8.25
C CYS A 455 -17.94 8.87 6.73
N TYR A 456 -18.61 7.81 6.32
CA TYR A 456 -18.89 7.55 4.90
C TYR A 456 -19.82 8.60 4.31
N PRO A 457 -19.42 9.35 3.26
CA PRO A 457 -20.27 10.38 2.67
C PRO A 457 -21.32 9.75 1.75
N SER A 458 -22.59 9.79 2.15
CA SER A 458 -23.68 9.31 1.29
C SER A 458 -24.02 10.32 0.19
N SER A 459 -24.53 9.83 -0.95
CA SER A 459 -25.00 10.69 -2.05
C SER A 459 -26.01 11.73 -1.60
N PHE A 460 -26.95 11.33 -0.71
CA PHE A 460 -27.96 12.23 -0.18
C PHE A 460 -27.35 13.37 0.64
N GLN A 461 -26.41 13.07 1.56
CA GLN A 461 -25.73 14.10 2.34
C GLN A 461 -24.93 15.05 1.47
N ILE A 462 -24.24 14.52 0.43
CA ILE A 462 -23.46 15.32 -0.51
C ILE A 462 -24.36 16.27 -1.29
N ILE A 463 -25.44 15.78 -1.91
CA ILE A 463 -26.35 16.62 -2.70
C ILE A 463 -27.00 17.68 -1.81
N ARG A 464 -27.45 17.31 -0.60
CA ARG A 464 -28.09 18.22 0.33
C ARG A 464 -27.17 19.36 0.80
N LYS A 465 -25.88 19.05 1.09
CA LYS A 465 -24.94 20.03 1.66
C LYS A 465 -24.17 20.82 0.59
N TYR A 466 -23.76 20.15 -0.48
CA TYR A 466 -22.84 20.70 -1.48
C TYR A 466 -23.42 20.77 -2.90
N GLY A 467 -24.63 20.25 -3.12
CA GLY A 467 -25.31 20.29 -4.41
C GLY A 467 -24.87 19.20 -5.39
N PHE A 468 -25.59 19.13 -6.52
CA PHE A 468 -25.43 18.09 -7.55
C PHE A 468 -24.10 18.19 -8.31
N GLN A 469 -23.55 19.39 -8.47
CA GLN A 469 -22.24 19.55 -9.15
C GLN A 469 -21.12 18.91 -8.34
N PHE A 470 -21.11 19.08 -7.01
CA PHE A 470 -20.14 18.43 -6.14
C PHE A 470 -20.34 16.90 -6.11
N TRP A 471 -21.59 16.43 -6.16
CA TRP A 471 -21.89 15.00 -6.30
C TRP A 471 -21.25 14.39 -7.57
N LYS A 472 -21.25 15.11 -8.71
CA LYS A 472 -20.53 14.67 -9.92
C LYS A 472 -19.02 14.57 -9.66
N ILE A 473 -18.43 15.53 -8.98
CA ILE A 473 -17.00 15.50 -8.63
C ILE A 473 -16.70 14.31 -7.74
N PHE A 474 -17.54 14.03 -6.76
CA PHE A 474 -17.39 12.89 -5.87
C PHE A 474 -17.34 11.54 -6.60
N TYR A 475 -18.14 11.34 -7.64
CA TYR A 475 -18.16 10.08 -8.39
C TYR A 475 -17.18 10.02 -9.55
N PHE A 476 -17.00 11.10 -10.27
CA PHE A 476 -16.27 11.13 -11.54
C PHE A 476 -14.94 11.89 -11.48
N GLY A 477 -14.72 12.61 -10.40
CA GLY A 477 -13.46 13.32 -10.14
C GLY A 477 -12.34 12.41 -9.61
N VAL A 478 -11.25 13.04 -9.23
CA VAL A 478 -10.12 12.36 -8.60
C VAL A 478 -10.54 11.79 -7.25
N GLU A 479 -10.35 10.49 -7.07
CA GLU A 479 -10.63 9.83 -5.80
C GLU A 479 -9.57 10.22 -4.77
N THR A 480 -9.95 10.99 -3.76
CA THR A 480 -9.07 11.43 -2.67
C THR A 480 -9.61 11.00 -1.31
N PRO A 481 -8.77 10.67 -0.32
CA PRO A 481 -9.21 10.31 1.03
C PRO A 481 -9.89 11.46 1.79
N ILE A 482 -9.73 12.70 1.33
CA ILE A 482 -10.34 13.89 1.95
C ILE A 482 -11.87 13.80 2.01
N ILE A 483 -12.50 13.01 1.11
CA ILE A 483 -13.94 12.78 1.13
C ILE A 483 -14.46 12.23 2.45
N TYR A 484 -13.63 11.49 3.21
CA TYR A 484 -13.98 10.94 4.52
C TYR A 484 -13.86 11.94 5.68
N ARG A 485 -13.57 13.22 5.35
CA ARG A 485 -13.61 14.37 6.27
C ARG A 485 -14.77 15.35 5.98
N LEU A 486 -15.63 15.03 5.02
CA LEU A 486 -16.80 15.86 4.69
C LEU A 486 -17.91 15.79 5.75
N PHE A 487 -18.03 14.65 6.42
CA PHE A 487 -19.10 14.37 7.38
C PHE A 487 -18.58 13.50 8.54
N GLY A 488 -19.39 13.48 9.61
CA GLY A 488 -19.14 12.63 10.77
C GLY A 488 -18.06 13.15 11.70
N ARG A 489 -17.57 12.25 12.55
CA ARG A 489 -16.55 12.56 13.53
C ARG A 489 -15.25 13.01 12.85
N ASN A 490 -14.62 14.04 13.42
CA ASN A 490 -13.39 14.63 12.90
C ASN A 490 -13.54 15.07 11.44
N SER A 491 -14.75 15.58 11.06
CA SER A 491 -14.92 16.32 9.81
C SER A 491 -13.98 17.53 9.80
N TRP A 492 -13.52 17.90 8.62
CA TRP A 492 -12.60 19.02 8.44
C TRP A 492 -13.24 20.06 7.52
N ASP A 493 -13.33 21.31 7.96
CA ASP A 493 -14.02 22.38 7.22
C ASP A 493 -13.36 22.69 5.87
N GLY A 494 -12.03 22.53 5.76
CA GLY A 494 -11.29 22.66 4.51
C GLY A 494 -11.49 21.53 3.49
N ALA A 495 -12.20 20.43 3.87
CA ALA A 495 -12.32 19.25 3.02
C ALA A 495 -12.99 19.51 1.67
N HIS A 496 -14.05 20.32 1.65
CA HIS A 496 -14.76 20.68 0.43
C HIS A 496 -13.84 21.39 -0.55
N ASP A 497 -13.16 22.43 -0.11
CA ASP A 497 -12.30 23.27 -0.95
C ASP A 497 -11.07 22.52 -1.46
N ALA A 498 -10.46 21.67 -0.59
CA ALA A 498 -9.35 20.82 -0.99
C ALA A 498 -9.74 19.81 -2.09
N ILE A 499 -10.96 19.23 -2.03
CA ILE A 499 -11.45 18.33 -3.07
C ILE A 499 -11.63 19.10 -4.39
N LEU A 500 -12.17 20.33 -4.34
CA LEU A 500 -12.32 21.17 -5.54
C LEU A 500 -10.97 21.49 -6.17
N LEU A 501 -9.98 21.91 -5.37
CA LEU A 501 -8.61 22.21 -5.85
C LEU A 501 -7.95 21.00 -6.51
N TYR A 502 -8.06 19.81 -5.92
CA TYR A 502 -7.53 18.57 -6.51
C TYR A 502 -8.22 18.20 -7.83
N ASN A 503 -9.47 18.64 -8.02
CA ASN A 503 -10.19 18.53 -9.28
C ASN A 503 -10.00 19.74 -10.20
N LYS A 504 -9.04 20.63 -9.89
CA LYS A 504 -8.70 21.84 -10.66
C LYS A 504 -9.89 22.79 -10.82
N ILE A 505 -10.64 22.96 -9.76
CA ILE A 505 -11.77 23.89 -9.65
C ILE A 505 -11.45 24.91 -8.56
N ASP A 506 -11.62 26.19 -8.89
CA ASP A 506 -11.48 27.27 -7.92
C ASP A 506 -12.64 27.24 -6.90
N PRO A 507 -12.36 27.05 -5.61
CA PRO A 507 -13.42 26.97 -4.60
C PRO A 507 -14.26 28.24 -4.47
N LYS A 508 -13.69 29.41 -4.77
CA LYS A 508 -14.37 30.70 -4.65
C LYS A 508 -15.31 30.99 -5.81
N THR A 509 -14.92 30.59 -7.03
CA THR A 509 -15.68 30.94 -8.24
C THR A 509 -16.39 29.75 -8.88
N GLY A 510 -16.05 28.51 -8.47
CA GLY A 510 -16.55 27.28 -9.09
C GLY A 510 -16.06 27.05 -10.53
N LYS A 511 -15.12 27.87 -11.03
CA LYS A 511 -14.61 27.78 -12.39
C LYS A 511 -13.41 26.83 -12.48
N SER A 512 -13.22 26.24 -13.68
CA SER A 512 -12.05 25.41 -13.94
C SER A 512 -10.77 26.24 -13.92
N LEU A 513 -9.77 25.74 -13.17
CA LEU A 513 -8.40 26.28 -13.14
C LEU A 513 -7.54 25.77 -14.30
N SER A 514 -8.04 24.84 -15.11
CA SER A 514 -7.31 24.30 -16.25
C SER A 514 -7.72 25.01 -17.54
N ASN A 515 -6.73 25.45 -18.33
CA ASN A 515 -6.94 26.00 -19.68
C ASN A 515 -7.32 24.94 -20.72
N ARG A 516 -7.35 23.66 -20.34
CA ARG A 516 -7.83 22.61 -21.23
C ARG A 516 -9.36 22.61 -21.19
N ASN A 517 -9.98 22.92 -22.33
CA ASN A 517 -11.37 22.58 -22.61
C ASN A 517 -11.53 21.05 -22.49
N ASN A 518 -11.64 20.56 -21.26
CA ASN A 518 -12.03 19.18 -21.01
C ASN A 518 -13.49 19.02 -21.44
N LYS A 519 -13.70 18.84 -22.75
CA LYS A 519 -14.95 18.37 -23.34
C LYS A 519 -15.24 16.90 -22.96
N GLY A 520 -14.85 16.50 -21.76
CA GLY A 520 -15.28 15.29 -21.08
C GLY A 520 -16.62 15.52 -20.38
N ILE A 521 -17.54 16.29 -20.99
CA ILE A 521 -18.93 16.35 -20.53
C ILE A 521 -19.49 14.95 -20.80
N ILE A 522 -19.67 14.20 -19.73
CA ILE A 522 -20.40 12.93 -19.76
C ILE A 522 -21.75 13.27 -20.38
N LYS A 523 -21.97 12.74 -21.58
CA LYS A 523 -23.20 13.06 -22.33
C LYS A 523 -24.42 12.62 -21.52
N PRO A 524 -25.52 13.37 -21.48
CA PRO A 524 -26.71 13.05 -20.67
C PRO A 524 -27.25 11.63 -20.82
N TRP A 525 -27.07 11.00 -22.00
CA TRP A 525 -27.47 9.62 -22.25
C TRP A 525 -26.66 8.59 -21.46
N LEU A 526 -25.46 8.94 -20.94
CA LEU A 526 -24.69 8.06 -20.02
C LEU A 526 -25.39 7.93 -18.66
N PHE A 527 -26.14 8.94 -18.22
CA PHE A 527 -26.96 8.85 -17.01
C PHE A 527 -28.19 7.97 -17.22
N LEU A 528 -28.78 8.01 -18.44
CA LEU A 528 -29.84 7.09 -18.83
C LEU A 528 -29.34 5.65 -18.90
N LEU A 529 -28.16 5.43 -19.48
CA LEU A 529 -27.46 4.13 -19.49
C LEU A 529 -27.13 3.66 -18.08
N LEU A 530 -26.72 4.55 -17.19
CA LEU A 530 -26.46 4.23 -15.79
C LEU A 530 -27.74 3.79 -15.09
N GLY A 531 -28.86 4.50 -15.29
CA GLY A 531 -30.18 4.12 -14.79
C GLY A 531 -30.62 2.76 -15.32
N ILE A 532 -30.39 2.50 -16.59
CA ILE A 532 -30.69 1.21 -17.25
C ILE A 532 -29.77 0.11 -16.72
N VAL A 533 -28.47 0.37 -16.57
CA VAL A 533 -27.49 -0.61 -16.01
C VAL A 533 -27.80 -0.93 -14.56
N LEU A 534 -28.16 0.06 -13.76
CA LEU A 534 -28.60 -0.16 -12.36
C LEU A 534 -29.93 -0.91 -12.31
N TYR A 535 -30.85 -0.66 -13.22
CA TYR A 535 -32.12 -1.36 -13.35
C TYR A 535 -31.95 -2.80 -13.85
N LEU A 536 -31.14 -3.02 -14.88
CA LEU A 536 -30.86 -4.35 -15.46
C LEU A 536 -29.97 -5.22 -14.56
N ASN A 537 -29.08 -4.60 -13.77
CA ASN A 537 -28.30 -5.31 -12.75
C ASN A 537 -28.96 -5.31 -11.37
N ARG A 538 -30.25 -5.02 -11.29
CA ARG A 538 -31.03 -5.01 -10.04
C ARG A 538 -30.80 -6.29 -9.21
N THR A 539 -30.81 -7.45 -9.85
CA THR A 539 -30.51 -8.76 -9.21
C THR A 539 -29.06 -8.86 -8.76
N TYR A 540 -28.09 -8.32 -9.50
CA TYR A 540 -26.67 -8.35 -9.11
C TYR A 540 -26.37 -7.34 -8.00
N VAL A 541 -26.98 -6.17 -8.05
CA VAL A 541 -26.90 -5.14 -7.00
C VAL A 541 -27.57 -5.62 -5.73
N TRP A 542 -28.75 -6.27 -5.83
CA TRP A 542 -29.45 -6.86 -4.69
C TRP A 542 -28.65 -8.04 -4.12
N GLY A 543 -28.13 -8.95 -4.91
CA GLY A 543 -27.28 -10.04 -4.42
C GLY A 543 -25.98 -9.57 -3.79
N TYR A 544 -25.42 -8.46 -4.25
CA TYR A 544 -24.26 -7.81 -3.60
C TYR A 544 -24.65 -7.11 -2.30
N LEU A 545 -25.82 -6.49 -2.25
CA LEU A 545 -26.37 -5.81 -1.08
C LEU A 545 -26.79 -6.83 0.00
N GLU A 546 -27.42 -7.93 -0.36
CA GLU A 546 -27.77 -9.05 0.53
C GLU A 546 -26.50 -9.74 1.06
N LYS A 547 -25.52 -10.01 0.21
CA LYS A 547 -24.25 -10.64 0.60
C LYS A 547 -23.46 -9.83 1.63
N TYR A 548 -23.68 -8.52 1.69
CA TYR A 548 -23.00 -7.63 2.63
C TYR A 548 -23.94 -6.96 3.65
N ASN A 549 -25.19 -7.48 3.83
CA ASN A 549 -26.21 -6.92 4.73
C ASN A 549 -26.51 -5.44 4.50
N LEU A 550 -26.45 -4.97 3.25
CA LEU A 550 -26.67 -3.57 2.87
C LEU A 550 -28.11 -3.27 2.40
N ASP A 551 -28.96 -4.27 2.30
CA ASP A 551 -30.37 -4.22 1.89
C ASP A 551 -31.27 -3.41 2.85
N SER A 552 -30.89 -3.30 4.12
CA SER A 552 -31.63 -2.47 5.10
C SER A 552 -31.55 -0.97 4.86
N TYR A 553 -30.68 -0.50 3.98
CA TYR A 553 -30.45 0.94 3.70
C TYR A 553 -31.07 1.47 2.42
N ILE A 554 -31.67 0.60 1.59
CA ILE A 554 -32.34 1.00 0.33
C ILE A 554 -33.76 0.41 0.31
N ARG A 555 -34.60 0.83 1.23
CA ARG A 555 -36.06 0.70 1.06
C ARG A 555 -36.58 1.97 0.40
N PHE A 556 -36.82 1.92 -0.91
CA PHE A 556 -37.78 2.84 -1.53
C PHE A 556 -39.19 2.47 -1.07
N PRO A 557 -40.02 3.42 -0.67
CA PRO A 557 -41.43 3.12 -0.43
C PRO A 557 -42.03 2.72 -1.78
N VAL A 558 -42.30 1.46 -1.96
CA VAL A 558 -43.17 0.98 -3.04
C VAL A 558 -44.57 1.31 -2.59
N GLY A 559 -45.16 2.33 -3.21
CA GLY A 559 -46.58 2.56 -3.10
C GLY A 559 -47.31 1.27 -3.47
N ARG A 560 -48.16 0.81 -2.57
CA ARG A 560 -49.19 -0.16 -2.89
C ARG A 560 -50.25 0.57 -3.69
N ASP A 561 -50.54 0.09 -4.86
CA ASP A 561 -51.87 -0.04 -5.46
C ASP A 561 -51.93 -1.40 -6.17
#